data_bc1cf8433b00160b7cc25e321431cb0c
#
_entry.id   bc1cf8433b00160b7cc25e321431cb0c
#
_cell.length_a   1.000
_cell.length_b   1.000
_cell.length_c   1.000
_cell.angle_alpha   90.00
_cell.angle_beta   90.00
_cell.angle_gamma   90.00
#
_symmetry.space_group_name_H-M   'P 1'
#
loop_
_entity.id
_entity.type
_entity.pdbx_description
1 polymer ?
#
loop_
_entity_poly.entity_id
_entity_poly.type
_entity_poly.pdbx_seq_one_letter_code
_entity_poly.pdbx_strand_id
1 'polypeptide(L)'
;MKRTIAIACGGDTSEFEVSLRSAQGIYSFIDKEKYTLYIVEMHGPDWHVQLPDGTKAPVDRNDFSFMLGGEKVVFDFVYITIHGTPGEDGRLQGYLDMLHIPYSCCGVLAAALTYDKFACNQYLKAFGVRIADSLLLRQGQSVSDEDVIGKIGLPCFIKPSLGGSSFGVTKVKTREEIQPAIEKAFKEAREVLVEAFMQGTEITCGCYKTKEKSVVFPITEVVSHNEYFDYKAKYNGESDEITPARIPDELRDRVQKLTSAIYDILGAAGIIRVDYIITEGEKINLLEVNTTPGMTATSFIPQQVRAANLDIKDVMTDIIENQF
;
A
#
# COMPACT_ATOMS: atom_id res chain seq x y z
N MET A 1 -8.71 11.24 29.73
CA MET A 1 -7.79 12.09 28.93
C MET A 1 -7.88 11.59 27.50
N LYS A 2 -7.89 12.46 26.49
CA LYS A 2 -7.87 12.01 25.08
C LYS A 2 -6.51 11.40 24.79
N ARG A 3 -6.50 10.29 24.00
CA ARG A 3 -5.23 9.76 23.48
C ARG A 3 -4.61 10.73 22.46
N THR A 4 -3.31 10.83 22.48
CA THR A 4 -2.53 11.66 21.55
C THR A 4 -2.02 10.81 20.38
N ILE A 5 -2.46 11.14 19.18
CA ILE A 5 -2.19 10.38 17.96
C ILE A 5 -1.23 11.18 17.06
N ALA A 6 -0.13 10.56 16.67
CA ALA A 6 0.69 11.06 15.56
C ALA A 6 0.14 10.53 14.23
N ILE A 7 0.01 11.37 13.23
CA ILE A 7 -0.23 10.96 11.84
C ILE A 7 1.11 11.13 11.11
N ALA A 8 1.85 10.03 10.97
CA ALA A 8 3.17 10.02 10.36
C ALA A 8 3.05 10.01 8.83
N CYS A 9 3.63 11.01 8.19
CA CYS A 9 3.56 11.24 6.75
C CYS A 9 4.91 11.71 6.18
N GLY A 10 4.99 11.83 4.85
CA GLY A 10 6.21 12.17 4.12
C GLY A 10 6.90 10.93 3.57
N GLY A 11 8.09 10.64 4.05
CA GLY A 11 8.92 9.51 3.61
C GLY A 11 10.04 9.91 2.65
N ASP A 12 10.79 8.91 2.17
CA ASP A 12 12.02 9.11 1.39
C ASP A 12 11.85 8.69 -0.08
N THR A 13 10.61 8.62 -0.56
CA THR A 13 10.28 8.17 -1.91
C THR A 13 9.60 9.26 -2.72
N SER A 14 9.43 9.02 -4.02
CA SER A 14 8.69 9.88 -4.94
C SER A 14 7.20 10.07 -4.56
N GLU A 15 6.68 9.30 -3.59
CA GLU A 15 5.30 9.38 -3.11
C GLU A 15 5.13 10.35 -1.91
N PHE A 16 6.16 11.14 -1.57
CA PHE A 16 6.15 12.10 -0.47
C PHE A 16 4.89 13.00 -0.45
N GLU A 17 4.58 13.64 -1.57
CA GLU A 17 3.43 14.53 -1.71
C GLU A 17 2.08 13.79 -1.59
N VAL A 18 2.02 12.54 -2.01
CA VAL A 18 0.83 11.69 -1.87
C VAL A 18 0.59 11.38 -0.39
N SER A 19 1.68 11.10 0.33
CA SER A 19 1.64 10.84 1.77
C SER A 19 1.15 12.06 2.56
N LEU A 20 1.62 13.28 2.23
CA LEU A 20 1.13 14.50 2.85
C LEU A 20 -0.37 14.70 2.65
N ARG A 21 -0.87 14.46 1.42
CA ARG A 21 -2.32 14.55 1.14
C ARG A 21 -3.12 13.47 1.88
N SER A 22 -2.59 12.26 1.97
CA SER A 22 -3.21 11.17 2.75
C SER A 22 -3.30 11.52 4.24
N ALA A 23 -2.27 12.17 4.80
CA ALA A 23 -2.28 12.62 6.19
C ALA A 23 -3.39 13.64 6.48
N GLN A 24 -3.62 14.59 5.55
CA GLN A 24 -4.73 15.55 5.67
C GLN A 24 -6.10 14.83 5.62
N GLY A 25 -6.23 13.82 4.75
CA GLY A 25 -7.42 12.96 4.69
C GLY A 25 -7.66 12.27 6.03
N ILE A 26 -6.66 11.56 6.54
CA ILE A 26 -6.73 10.85 7.84
C ILE A 26 -7.02 11.81 8.98
N TYR A 27 -6.39 12.98 9.01
CA TYR A 27 -6.67 14.02 10.00
C TYR A 27 -8.14 14.47 9.98
N SER A 28 -8.77 14.48 8.81
CA SER A 28 -10.19 14.79 8.67
C SER A 28 -11.12 13.65 9.08
N PHE A 29 -10.68 12.40 8.95
CA PHE A 29 -11.47 11.20 9.23
C PHE A 29 -11.47 10.78 10.70
N ILE A 30 -10.37 11.02 11.42
CA ILE A 30 -10.27 10.65 12.85
C ILE A 30 -11.12 11.57 13.73
N ASP A 31 -11.78 10.97 14.73
CA ASP A 31 -12.65 11.67 15.67
C ASP A 31 -11.88 12.56 16.65
N LYS A 32 -11.91 13.86 16.41
CA LYS A 32 -11.25 14.89 17.26
C LYS A 32 -11.90 15.08 18.63
N GLU A 33 -13.09 14.53 18.83
CA GLU A 33 -13.69 14.53 20.16
C GLU A 33 -13.07 13.45 21.06
N LYS A 34 -12.61 12.35 20.47
CA LYS A 34 -11.95 11.23 21.17
C LYS A 34 -10.44 11.39 21.27
N TYR A 35 -9.81 12.01 20.27
CA TYR A 35 -8.35 12.02 20.11
C TYR A 35 -7.79 13.42 19.95
N THR A 36 -6.55 13.62 20.41
CA THR A 36 -5.70 14.78 20.10
C THR A 36 -4.78 14.39 18.95
N LEU A 37 -4.79 15.14 17.84
CA LEU A 37 -4.12 14.76 16.61
C LEU A 37 -2.97 15.70 16.27
N TYR A 38 -1.84 15.16 15.88
CA TYR A 38 -0.71 15.91 15.33
C TYR A 38 -0.22 15.25 14.05
N ILE A 39 0.03 16.05 13.00
CA ILE A 39 0.69 15.59 11.79
C ILE A 39 2.19 15.63 12.03
N VAL A 40 2.86 14.50 11.83
CA VAL A 40 4.30 14.32 11.96
C VAL A 40 4.88 14.09 10.57
N GLU A 41 5.55 15.09 10.04
CA GLU A 41 6.23 15.01 8.75
C GLU A 41 7.63 14.45 8.95
N MET A 42 7.97 13.43 8.17
CA MET A 42 9.24 12.70 8.26
C MET A 42 9.92 12.69 6.88
N HIS A 43 11.17 13.17 6.82
CA HIS A 43 11.99 13.13 5.60
C HIS A 43 13.46 12.93 6.01
N GLY A 44 14.04 11.81 5.63
CA GLY A 44 15.38 11.45 6.05
C GLY A 44 15.57 11.59 7.58
N PRO A 45 16.54 12.39 8.03
CA PRO A 45 16.75 12.66 9.46
C PRO A 45 15.79 13.71 10.04
N ASP A 46 15.08 14.46 9.21
CA ASP A 46 14.27 15.61 9.63
C ASP A 46 12.83 15.18 9.92
N TRP A 47 12.50 15.11 11.21
CA TRP A 47 11.17 14.76 11.70
C TRP A 47 10.62 15.90 12.52
N HIS A 48 9.42 16.37 12.16
CA HIS A 48 8.81 17.48 12.89
C HIS A 48 7.28 17.38 12.92
N VAL A 49 6.71 17.91 13.99
CA VAL A 49 5.26 18.07 14.16
C VAL A 49 4.85 19.38 13.51
N GLN A 50 3.79 19.36 12.72
CA GLN A 50 3.14 20.57 12.20
C GLN A 50 2.20 21.12 13.28
N LEU A 51 2.46 22.34 13.76
CA LEU A 51 1.64 23.00 14.78
C LEU A 51 0.52 23.83 14.15
N PRO A 52 -0.60 24.08 14.89
CA PRO A 52 -1.75 24.82 14.35
C PRO A 52 -1.43 26.28 13.95
N ASP A 53 -0.41 26.87 14.52
CA ASP A 53 0.06 28.22 14.18
C ASP A 53 0.97 28.27 12.95
N GLY A 54 1.18 27.13 12.29
CA GLY A 54 2.04 26.99 11.11
C GLY A 54 3.52 26.80 11.43
N THR A 55 3.91 26.80 12.71
CA THR A 55 5.30 26.49 13.11
C THR A 55 5.55 24.99 13.14
N LYS A 56 6.82 24.59 13.21
CA LYS A 56 7.26 23.21 13.26
C LYS A 56 8.02 22.95 14.57
N ALA A 57 7.67 21.89 15.26
CA ALA A 57 8.39 21.42 16.44
C ALA A 57 9.18 20.14 16.10
N PRO A 58 10.48 20.07 16.40
CA PRO A 58 11.28 18.89 16.12
C PRO A 58 10.82 17.70 16.98
N VAL A 59 10.85 16.49 16.40
CA VAL A 59 10.59 15.24 17.11
C VAL A 59 11.88 14.75 17.75
N ASP A 60 11.84 14.43 19.05
CA ASP A 60 12.91 13.69 19.71
C ASP A 60 12.83 12.22 19.29
N ARG A 61 13.80 11.77 18.48
CA ARG A 61 13.83 10.39 17.95
C ARG A 61 14.27 9.35 18.98
N ASN A 62 14.66 9.74 20.17
CA ASN A 62 14.98 8.78 21.23
C ASN A 62 13.72 8.14 21.82
N ASP A 63 12.58 8.85 21.79
CA ASP A 63 11.33 8.38 22.38
C ASP A 63 10.07 8.81 21.59
N PHE A 64 10.25 9.32 20.38
CA PHE A 64 9.19 9.79 19.50
C PHE A 64 8.25 10.79 20.16
N SER A 65 8.81 11.82 20.82
CA SER A 65 8.09 12.90 21.49
C SER A 65 8.45 14.26 20.91
N PHE A 66 7.74 15.31 21.34
CA PHE A 66 8.10 16.70 21.00
C PHE A 66 7.79 17.66 22.15
N MET A 67 8.32 18.89 22.08
CA MET A 67 8.04 19.93 23.08
C MET A 67 6.99 20.90 22.57
N LEU A 68 5.96 21.17 23.38
CA LEU A 68 4.90 22.14 23.12
C LEU A 68 4.75 23.06 24.31
N GLY A 69 5.07 24.37 24.14
CA GLY A 69 4.96 25.35 25.23
C GLY A 69 5.83 25.04 26.45
N GLY A 70 6.92 24.29 26.30
CA GLY A 70 7.80 23.88 27.38
C GLY A 70 7.41 22.54 28.04
N GLU A 71 6.29 21.96 27.66
CA GLU A 71 5.86 20.64 28.13
C GLU A 71 6.17 19.56 27.09
N LYS A 72 6.56 18.36 27.56
CA LYS A 72 6.80 17.21 26.71
C LYS A 72 5.50 16.53 26.34
N VAL A 73 5.24 16.38 25.05
CA VAL A 73 4.11 15.64 24.49
C VAL A 73 4.62 14.29 23.99
N VAL A 74 4.00 13.20 24.44
CA VAL A 74 4.24 11.84 23.98
C VAL A 74 3.04 11.34 23.17
N PHE A 75 3.28 10.43 22.25
CA PHE A 75 2.23 9.83 21.45
C PHE A 75 1.81 8.48 22.00
N ASP A 76 0.50 8.27 22.14
CA ASP A 76 -0.07 6.99 22.55
C ASP A 76 -0.19 6.02 21.37
N PHE A 77 -0.21 6.55 20.13
CA PHE A 77 -0.43 5.78 18.91
C PHE A 77 0.11 6.54 17.70
N VAL A 78 0.57 5.79 16.67
CA VAL A 78 1.01 6.35 15.40
C VAL A 78 0.15 5.83 14.25
N TYR A 79 -0.57 6.71 13.58
CA TYR A 79 -1.20 6.39 12.30
C TYR A 79 -0.18 6.59 11.17
N ILE A 80 0.30 5.50 10.59
CA ILE A 80 1.31 5.54 9.51
C ILE A 80 0.59 5.69 8.17
N THR A 81 0.96 6.74 7.41
CA THR A 81 0.49 6.96 6.02
C THR A 81 1.66 7.33 5.09
N ILE A 82 2.86 6.91 5.46
CA ILE A 82 4.04 7.06 4.60
C ILE A 82 4.00 5.96 3.54
N HIS A 83 3.94 6.36 2.27
CA HIS A 83 4.06 5.46 1.14
C HIS A 83 5.53 5.19 0.82
N GLY A 84 5.91 3.91 0.70
CA GLY A 84 7.29 3.48 0.55
C GLY A 84 8.09 3.56 1.86
N THR A 85 9.41 3.79 1.75
CA THR A 85 10.33 3.88 2.87
C THR A 85 10.13 5.18 3.66
N PRO A 86 10.11 5.15 5.03
CA PRO A 86 10.23 3.97 5.91
C PRO A 86 8.89 3.37 6.36
N GLY A 87 7.76 3.75 5.77
CA GLY A 87 6.41 3.43 6.26
C GLY A 87 5.87 2.08 5.80
N GLU A 88 6.30 1.56 4.63
CA GLU A 88 5.82 0.30 4.07
C GLU A 88 6.83 -0.84 4.14
N ASP A 89 8.08 -0.57 4.47
CA ASP A 89 9.17 -1.55 4.44
C ASP A 89 9.56 -2.11 5.82
N GLY A 90 8.78 -1.83 6.84
CA GLY A 90 8.97 -2.34 8.19
C GLY A 90 9.93 -1.53 9.08
N ARG A 91 10.63 -0.51 8.54
CA ARG A 91 11.62 0.27 9.31
C ARG A 91 10.99 1.12 10.38
N LEU A 92 9.95 1.88 10.04
CA LEU A 92 9.23 2.71 11.00
C LEU A 92 8.50 1.84 12.03
N GLN A 93 7.92 0.74 11.60
CA GLN A 93 7.29 -0.24 12.47
C GLN A 93 8.30 -0.78 13.51
N GLY A 94 9.48 -1.22 13.06
CA GLY A 94 10.53 -1.72 13.96
C GLY A 94 11.05 -0.66 14.94
N TYR A 95 11.13 0.59 14.53
CA TYR A 95 11.47 1.70 15.43
C TYR A 95 10.37 1.91 16.49
N LEU A 96 9.10 1.91 16.11
CA LEU A 96 7.98 2.08 17.03
C LEU A 96 7.82 0.86 17.96
N ASP A 97 8.08 -0.36 17.48
CA ASP A 97 8.11 -1.58 18.30
C ASP A 97 9.13 -1.48 19.43
N MET A 98 10.34 -0.96 19.14
CA MET A 98 11.38 -0.75 20.17
C MET A 98 10.98 0.28 21.22
N LEU A 99 10.12 1.23 20.86
CA LEU A 99 9.58 2.25 21.76
C LEU A 99 8.25 1.83 22.43
N HIS A 100 7.73 0.65 22.09
CA HIS A 100 6.43 0.16 22.55
C HIS A 100 5.27 1.11 22.23
N ILE A 101 5.34 1.79 21.09
CA ILE A 101 4.27 2.68 20.59
C ILE A 101 3.45 1.92 19.54
N PRO A 102 2.16 1.65 19.78
CA PRO A 102 1.31 0.97 18.82
C PRO A 102 1.03 1.83 17.57
N TYR A 103 0.77 1.17 16.45
CA TYR A 103 0.55 1.84 15.15
C TYR A 103 -0.53 1.18 14.30
N SER A 104 -0.93 1.87 13.21
CA SER A 104 -2.16 1.59 12.46
C SER A 104 -2.08 0.48 11.40
N CYS A 105 -0.90 -0.05 11.09
CA CYS A 105 -0.69 -0.92 9.92
C CYS A 105 0.01 -2.23 10.32
N CYS A 106 0.38 -3.02 9.31
CA CYS A 106 1.08 -4.29 9.49
C CYS A 106 2.39 -4.14 10.26
N GLY A 107 2.76 -5.15 11.05
CA GLY A 107 4.05 -5.23 11.72
C GLY A 107 5.22 -5.45 10.73
N VAL A 108 6.43 -5.44 11.27
CA VAL A 108 7.70 -5.45 10.51
C VAL A 108 7.74 -6.48 9.38
N LEU A 109 7.45 -7.74 9.70
CA LEU A 109 7.55 -8.82 8.71
C LEU A 109 6.55 -8.65 7.56
N ALA A 110 5.28 -8.41 7.89
CA ALA A 110 4.24 -8.28 6.88
C ALA A 110 4.44 -7.03 6.02
N ALA A 111 4.85 -5.90 6.61
CA ALA A 111 5.19 -4.68 5.90
C ALA A 111 6.36 -4.90 4.91
N ALA A 112 7.49 -5.42 5.39
CA ALA A 112 8.65 -5.69 4.54
C ALA A 112 8.36 -6.71 3.44
N LEU A 113 7.59 -7.76 3.75
CA LEU A 113 7.22 -8.81 2.80
C LEU A 113 6.33 -8.27 1.68
N THR A 114 5.31 -7.48 2.02
CA THR A 114 4.34 -6.95 1.04
C THR A 114 4.95 -5.82 0.19
N TYR A 115 5.93 -5.10 0.71
CA TYR A 115 6.64 -4.07 -0.04
C TYR A 115 7.50 -4.65 -1.17
N ASP A 116 8.00 -5.89 -1.01
CA ASP A 116 8.68 -6.63 -2.06
C ASP A 116 7.67 -7.49 -2.85
N LYS A 117 7.33 -7.05 -4.06
CA LYS A 117 6.33 -7.71 -4.91
C LYS A 117 6.66 -9.17 -5.20
N PHE A 118 7.94 -9.46 -5.48
CA PHE A 118 8.35 -10.84 -5.76
C PHE A 118 8.23 -11.71 -4.51
N ALA A 119 8.78 -11.25 -3.38
CA ALA A 119 8.75 -12.00 -2.12
C ALA A 119 7.30 -12.25 -1.66
N CYS A 120 6.45 -11.23 -1.68
CA CYS A 120 5.03 -11.32 -1.33
C CYS A 120 4.29 -12.34 -2.22
N ASN A 121 4.46 -12.22 -3.53
CA ASN A 121 3.80 -13.11 -4.49
C ASN A 121 4.26 -14.56 -4.30
N GLN A 122 5.56 -14.82 -4.15
CA GLN A 122 6.08 -16.18 -3.92
C GLN A 122 5.63 -16.73 -2.55
N TYR A 123 5.59 -15.91 -1.51
CA TYR A 123 5.06 -16.31 -0.21
C TYR A 123 3.61 -16.75 -0.30
N LEU A 124 2.75 -15.91 -0.89
CA LEU A 124 1.32 -16.21 -1.04
C LEU A 124 1.04 -17.38 -2.00
N LYS A 125 1.89 -17.58 -3.02
CA LYS A 125 1.83 -18.75 -3.91
C LYS A 125 1.94 -20.06 -3.14
N ALA A 126 2.77 -20.11 -2.08
CA ALA A 126 2.92 -21.29 -1.24
C ALA A 126 1.62 -21.68 -0.50
N PHE A 127 0.68 -20.75 -0.36
CA PHE A 127 -0.65 -20.97 0.22
C PHE A 127 -1.75 -21.16 -0.86
N GLY A 128 -1.35 -21.35 -2.11
CA GLY A 128 -2.27 -21.60 -3.22
C GLY A 128 -2.88 -20.35 -3.88
N VAL A 129 -2.41 -19.14 -3.52
CA VAL A 129 -2.81 -17.92 -4.20
C VAL A 129 -2.23 -17.91 -5.62
N ARG A 130 -3.06 -17.64 -6.61
CA ARG A 130 -2.61 -17.55 -8.01
C ARG A 130 -1.88 -16.22 -8.22
N ILE A 131 -0.72 -16.33 -8.88
CA ILE A 131 0.11 -15.17 -9.27
C ILE A 131 0.51 -15.30 -10.73
N ALA A 132 1.02 -14.22 -11.32
CA ALA A 132 1.67 -14.29 -12.63
C ALA A 132 3.00 -15.07 -12.56
N ASP A 133 3.39 -15.71 -13.64
CA ASP A 133 4.74 -16.23 -13.76
C ASP A 133 5.74 -15.07 -13.79
N SER A 134 6.85 -15.23 -13.08
CA SER A 134 7.80 -14.14 -12.89
C SER A 134 9.23 -14.61 -12.75
N LEU A 135 10.18 -13.73 -13.10
CA LEU A 135 11.62 -13.86 -12.89
C LEU A 135 12.12 -12.67 -12.06
N LEU A 136 12.93 -12.95 -11.06
CA LEU A 136 13.65 -11.92 -10.30
C LEU A 136 15.08 -11.79 -10.82
N LEU A 137 15.47 -10.57 -11.17
CA LEU A 137 16.83 -10.23 -11.56
C LEU A 137 17.45 -9.33 -10.50
N ARG A 138 18.65 -9.65 -10.06
CA ARG A 138 19.46 -8.81 -9.15
C ARG A 138 20.49 -8.02 -9.92
N GLN A 139 20.86 -6.86 -9.40
CA GLN A 139 21.88 -6.01 -10.00
C GLN A 139 23.17 -6.82 -10.26
N GLY A 140 23.68 -6.74 -11.49
CA GLY A 140 24.84 -7.52 -11.93
C GLY A 140 24.50 -8.91 -12.52
N GLN A 141 23.25 -9.35 -12.42
CA GLN A 141 22.78 -10.52 -13.17
C GLN A 141 22.32 -10.14 -14.57
N SER A 142 22.61 -10.98 -15.53
CA SER A 142 22.09 -10.88 -16.89
C SER A 142 21.13 -12.02 -17.17
N VAL A 143 20.14 -11.75 -18.00
CA VAL A 143 19.20 -12.73 -18.53
C VAL A 143 19.17 -12.58 -20.05
N SER A 144 19.13 -13.67 -20.79
CA SER A 144 18.96 -13.61 -22.24
C SER A 144 17.49 -13.32 -22.60
N ASP A 145 17.28 -12.68 -23.76
CA ASP A 145 15.94 -12.43 -24.26
C ASP A 145 15.19 -13.74 -24.49
N GLU A 146 15.91 -14.79 -24.94
CA GLU A 146 15.37 -16.15 -25.12
C GLU A 146 14.84 -16.71 -23.80
N ASP A 147 15.55 -16.52 -22.69
CA ASP A 147 15.10 -16.96 -21.35
C ASP A 147 13.86 -16.22 -20.90
N VAL A 148 13.80 -14.90 -21.11
CA VAL A 148 12.59 -14.09 -20.79
C VAL A 148 11.41 -14.57 -21.63
N ILE A 149 11.58 -14.69 -22.95
CA ILE A 149 10.50 -15.12 -23.85
C ILE A 149 10.07 -16.55 -23.55
N GLY A 150 11.04 -17.45 -23.30
CA GLY A 150 10.74 -18.87 -23.05
C GLY A 150 10.06 -19.14 -21.71
N LYS A 151 10.38 -18.37 -20.67
CA LYS A 151 9.84 -18.59 -19.30
C LYS A 151 8.61 -17.73 -18.99
N ILE A 152 8.57 -16.51 -19.52
CA ILE A 152 7.55 -15.50 -19.19
C ILE A 152 6.62 -15.25 -20.38
N GLY A 153 7.16 -15.20 -21.60
CA GLY A 153 6.43 -14.84 -22.80
C GLY A 153 6.33 -13.33 -23.03
N LEU A 154 5.71 -12.97 -24.14
CA LEU A 154 5.39 -11.59 -24.49
C LEU A 154 3.89 -11.47 -24.80
N PRO A 155 3.24 -10.34 -24.44
CA PRO A 155 3.82 -9.22 -23.71
C PRO A 155 4.12 -9.57 -22.25
N CYS A 156 5.06 -8.81 -21.63
CA CYS A 156 5.36 -8.93 -20.21
C CYS A 156 5.55 -7.54 -19.58
N PHE A 157 5.55 -7.47 -18.25
CA PHE A 157 5.95 -6.28 -17.51
C PHE A 157 7.34 -6.43 -16.95
N ILE A 158 8.14 -5.38 -17.07
CA ILE A 158 9.45 -5.25 -16.43
C ILE A 158 9.39 -4.06 -15.50
N LYS A 159 9.62 -4.30 -14.19
CA LYS A 159 9.39 -3.31 -13.13
C LYS A 159 10.36 -3.51 -11.96
N PRO A 160 10.62 -2.47 -11.15
CA PRO A 160 11.27 -2.65 -9.85
C PRO A 160 10.48 -3.63 -8.96
N SER A 161 11.17 -4.51 -8.23
CA SER A 161 10.52 -5.41 -7.23
C SER A 161 10.01 -4.61 -6.04
N LEU A 162 10.79 -3.60 -5.62
CA LEU A 162 10.45 -2.65 -4.56
C LEU A 162 9.90 -1.36 -5.15
N GLY A 163 9.02 -0.68 -4.42
CA GLY A 163 8.48 0.63 -4.80
C GLY A 163 7.04 0.60 -5.27
N GLY A 164 6.48 1.80 -5.45
CA GLY A 164 5.07 2.06 -5.75
C GLY A 164 4.86 2.94 -6.99
N SER A 165 3.61 3.38 -7.17
CA SER A 165 3.18 4.39 -8.17
C SER A 165 3.62 4.15 -9.61
N SER A 166 3.89 2.89 -9.99
CA SER A 166 4.29 2.48 -11.35
C SER A 166 5.57 3.14 -11.90
N PHE A 167 6.46 3.67 -11.04
CA PHE A 167 7.76 4.16 -11.45
C PHE A 167 8.64 3.02 -11.96
N GLY A 168 9.36 3.26 -13.07
CA GLY A 168 10.24 2.26 -13.68
C GLY A 168 9.52 1.08 -14.35
N VAL A 169 8.19 1.05 -14.39
CA VAL A 169 7.39 0.00 -15.04
C VAL A 169 7.43 0.19 -16.56
N THR A 170 7.60 -0.93 -17.29
CA THR A 170 7.52 -0.96 -18.75
C THR A 170 6.77 -2.20 -19.19
N LYS A 171 5.74 -2.02 -20.02
CA LYS A 171 5.10 -3.12 -20.75
C LYS A 171 5.91 -3.40 -22.02
N VAL A 172 6.53 -4.55 -22.07
CA VAL A 172 7.38 -5.02 -23.15
C VAL A 172 6.57 -5.89 -24.10
N LYS A 173 6.56 -5.56 -25.38
CA LYS A 173 5.79 -6.26 -26.42
C LYS A 173 6.68 -7.00 -27.42
N THR A 174 7.90 -6.52 -27.61
CA THR A 174 8.84 -7.08 -28.55
C THR A 174 10.15 -7.47 -27.87
N ARG A 175 10.92 -8.32 -28.52
CA ARG A 175 12.23 -8.77 -28.02
C ARG A 175 13.19 -7.62 -27.77
N GLU A 176 13.22 -6.67 -28.69
CA GLU A 176 14.16 -5.52 -28.67
C GLU A 176 13.94 -4.59 -27.50
N GLU A 177 12.75 -4.61 -26.90
CA GLU A 177 12.38 -3.78 -25.73
C GLU A 177 12.86 -4.37 -24.41
N ILE A 178 13.24 -5.68 -24.36
CA ILE A 178 13.54 -6.38 -23.10
C ILE A 178 14.71 -5.74 -22.36
N GLN A 179 15.90 -5.69 -22.99
CA GLN A 179 17.09 -5.18 -22.32
C GLN A 179 16.99 -3.69 -21.95
N PRO A 180 16.49 -2.78 -22.81
CA PRO A 180 16.25 -1.40 -22.43
C PRO A 180 15.30 -1.24 -21.23
N ALA A 181 14.25 -2.08 -21.12
CA ALA A 181 13.32 -2.06 -20.00
C ALA A 181 13.98 -2.54 -18.70
N ILE A 182 14.81 -3.58 -18.76
CA ILE A 182 15.57 -4.07 -17.62
C ILE A 182 16.54 -2.99 -17.11
N GLU A 183 17.29 -2.36 -18.03
CA GLU A 183 18.21 -1.27 -17.68
C GLU A 183 17.49 -0.08 -17.05
N LYS A 184 16.31 0.27 -17.58
CA LYS A 184 15.48 1.34 -17.01
C LYS A 184 15.02 1.00 -15.60
N ALA A 185 14.55 -0.23 -15.36
CA ALA A 185 14.09 -0.67 -14.05
C ALA A 185 15.22 -0.73 -13.01
N PHE A 186 16.44 -1.13 -13.41
CA PHE A 186 17.62 -1.12 -12.54
C PHE A 186 18.11 0.28 -12.13
N LYS A 187 17.66 1.35 -12.79
CA LYS A 187 17.92 2.72 -12.32
C LYS A 187 17.13 3.07 -11.08
N GLU A 188 15.97 2.43 -10.89
CA GLU A 188 15.06 2.68 -9.77
C GLU A 188 15.29 1.72 -8.58
N ALA A 189 15.77 0.50 -8.83
CA ALA A 189 15.94 -0.52 -7.79
C ALA A 189 17.08 -1.50 -8.08
N ARG A 190 17.55 -2.18 -7.04
CA ARG A 190 18.57 -3.24 -7.16
C ARG A 190 18.01 -4.59 -7.59
N GLU A 191 16.70 -4.75 -7.55
CA GLU A 191 15.97 -5.96 -7.94
C GLU A 191 14.88 -5.60 -8.93
N VAL A 192 14.85 -6.31 -10.05
CA VAL A 192 13.91 -6.12 -11.15
C VAL A 192 13.08 -7.37 -11.32
N LEU A 193 11.77 -7.18 -11.38
CA LEU A 193 10.77 -8.22 -11.62
C LEU A 193 10.38 -8.20 -13.09
N VAL A 194 10.55 -9.34 -13.77
CA VAL A 194 9.97 -9.61 -15.09
C VAL A 194 8.74 -10.49 -14.87
N GLU A 195 7.56 -10.03 -15.25
CA GLU A 195 6.29 -10.65 -14.91
C GLU A 195 5.41 -10.82 -16.15
N ALA A 196 4.79 -11.99 -16.31
CA ALA A 196 3.89 -12.28 -17.40
C ALA A 196 2.69 -11.32 -17.41
N PHE A 197 2.31 -10.83 -18.59
CA PHE A 197 1.12 -10.01 -18.73
C PHE A 197 -0.14 -10.84 -18.48
N MET A 198 -0.97 -10.39 -17.59
CA MET A 198 -2.29 -10.97 -17.32
C MET A 198 -3.36 -10.14 -18.01
N GLN A 199 -3.96 -10.66 -19.06
CA GLN A 199 -5.08 -10.01 -19.72
C GLN A 199 -6.37 -10.29 -18.94
N GLY A 200 -7.04 -9.21 -18.49
CA GLY A 200 -8.27 -9.34 -17.71
C GLY A 200 -8.78 -8.04 -17.14
N THR A 201 -9.71 -8.17 -16.20
CA THR A 201 -10.29 -7.03 -15.47
C THR A 201 -9.50 -6.78 -14.20
N GLU A 202 -8.99 -5.57 -14.04
CA GLU A 202 -8.32 -5.14 -12.81
C GLU A 202 -9.35 -4.77 -11.76
N ILE A 203 -9.19 -5.30 -10.56
CA ILE A 203 -10.05 -5.01 -9.41
C ILE A 203 -9.21 -4.83 -8.16
N THR A 204 -9.75 -4.08 -7.19
CA THR A 204 -9.12 -3.89 -5.89
C THR A 204 -10.13 -4.08 -4.76
N CYS A 205 -9.67 -4.69 -3.65
CA CYS A 205 -10.50 -4.99 -2.49
C CYS A 205 -9.77 -4.66 -1.20
N GLY A 206 -10.36 -3.79 -0.39
CA GLY A 206 -9.85 -3.45 0.93
C GLY A 206 -10.40 -4.39 2.01
N CYS A 207 -9.60 -4.54 3.08
CA CYS A 207 -9.97 -5.36 4.23
C CYS A 207 -9.29 -4.84 5.49
N TYR A 208 -10.00 -4.93 6.64
CA TYR A 208 -9.39 -4.83 7.95
C TYR A 208 -10.06 -5.79 8.94
N LYS A 209 -9.31 -6.20 9.94
CA LYS A 209 -9.83 -7.03 11.04
C LYS A 209 -9.45 -6.43 12.38
N THR A 210 -10.33 -6.60 13.36
CA THR A 210 -10.09 -6.32 14.77
C THR A 210 -10.32 -7.58 15.59
N LYS A 211 -10.11 -7.50 16.89
CA LYS A 211 -10.45 -8.59 17.82
C LYS A 211 -11.92 -9.02 17.71
N GLU A 212 -12.81 -8.11 17.29
CA GLU A 212 -14.26 -8.32 17.29
C GLU A 212 -14.89 -8.36 15.88
N LYS A 213 -14.23 -7.77 14.87
CA LYS A 213 -14.79 -7.57 13.54
C LYS A 213 -13.86 -8.09 12.43
N SER A 214 -14.46 -8.62 11.39
CA SER A 214 -13.79 -8.89 10.12
C SER A 214 -14.57 -8.18 9.01
N VAL A 215 -13.98 -7.15 8.44
CA VAL A 215 -14.63 -6.30 7.44
C VAL A 215 -13.87 -6.40 6.12
N VAL A 216 -14.55 -6.89 5.08
CA VAL A 216 -14.05 -6.87 3.70
C VAL A 216 -14.94 -5.93 2.92
N PHE A 217 -14.34 -4.90 2.34
CA PHE A 217 -15.09 -3.85 1.65
C PHE A 217 -15.66 -4.31 0.30
N PRO A 218 -16.64 -3.58 -0.26
CA PRO A 218 -17.03 -3.74 -1.66
C PRO A 218 -15.83 -3.57 -2.59
N ILE A 219 -15.81 -4.37 -3.65
CA ILE A 219 -14.72 -4.37 -4.63
C ILE A 219 -14.87 -3.15 -5.55
N THR A 220 -13.75 -2.55 -5.93
CA THR A 220 -13.69 -1.53 -6.99
C THR A 220 -13.11 -2.14 -8.25
N GLU A 221 -13.77 -1.94 -9.39
CA GLU A 221 -13.24 -2.20 -10.72
C GLU A 221 -12.44 -0.99 -11.18
N VAL A 222 -11.26 -1.26 -11.74
CA VAL A 222 -10.36 -0.22 -12.28
C VAL A 222 -10.33 -0.34 -13.80
N VAL A 223 -10.88 0.67 -14.48
CA VAL A 223 -10.91 0.73 -15.94
C VAL A 223 -9.91 1.80 -16.39
N SER A 224 -8.70 1.37 -16.74
CA SER A 224 -7.69 2.30 -17.28
C SER A 224 -8.06 2.73 -18.70
N HIS A 225 -7.98 4.03 -18.99
CA HIS A 225 -8.07 4.55 -20.35
C HIS A 225 -6.74 4.39 -21.09
N ASN A 226 -5.66 4.10 -20.35
CA ASN A 226 -4.35 3.78 -20.89
C ASN A 226 -4.19 2.26 -21.08
N GLU A 227 -3.10 1.86 -21.67
CA GLU A 227 -2.80 0.46 -21.94
C GLU A 227 -2.67 -0.40 -20.66
N TYR A 228 -2.42 0.25 -19.52
CA TYR A 228 -2.42 -0.31 -18.15
C TYR A 228 -2.59 0.83 -17.13
N PHE A 229 -2.86 0.48 -15.88
CA PHE A 229 -3.06 1.43 -14.78
C PHE A 229 -1.72 2.03 -14.32
N ASP A 230 -1.21 2.98 -15.09
CA ASP A 230 0.06 3.67 -14.86
C ASP A 230 -0.10 4.87 -13.90
N TYR A 231 1.01 5.62 -13.68
CA TYR A 231 1.01 6.82 -12.82
C TYR A 231 -0.01 7.87 -13.26
N LYS A 232 -0.18 8.07 -14.57
CA LYS A 232 -1.13 9.06 -15.10
C LYS A 232 -2.56 8.61 -14.86
N ALA A 233 -2.85 7.33 -15.06
CA ALA A 233 -4.16 6.75 -14.76
C ALA A 233 -4.49 6.89 -13.26
N LYS A 234 -3.49 6.69 -12.37
CA LYS A 234 -3.68 6.79 -10.91
C LYS A 234 -3.95 8.22 -10.40
N TYR A 235 -3.33 9.23 -10.98
CA TYR A 235 -3.32 10.57 -10.38
C TYR A 235 -3.89 11.68 -11.29
N ASN A 236 -4.05 11.44 -12.59
CA ASN A 236 -4.51 12.46 -13.54
C ASN A 236 -5.95 12.22 -14.04
N GLY A 237 -6.70 11.26 -13.47
CA GLY A 237 -8.07 10.97 -13.86
C GLY A 237 -8.21 10.24 -15.20
N GLU A 238 -7.17 9.50 -15.62
CA GLU A 238 -7.19 8.70 -16.86
C GLU A 238 -7.67 7.25 -16.59
N SER A 239 -8.54 7.08 -15.57
CA SER A 239 -9.19 5.81 -15.23
C SER A 239 -10.56 6.06 -14.63
N ASP A 240 -11.47 5.10 -14.85
CA ASP A 240 -12.75 5.02 -14.14
C ASP A 240 -12.63 4.02 -13.00
N GLU A 241 -13.04 4.44 -11.81
CA GLU A 241 -13.08 3.63 -10.60
C GLU A 241 -14.54 3.34 -10.25
N ILE A 242 -14.97 2.10 -10.43
CA ILE A 242 -16.39 1.71 -10.30
C ILE A 242 -16.56 0.85 -9.05
N THR A 243 -17.24 1.41 -8.04
CA THR A 243 -17.53 0.74 -6.77
C THR A 243 -19.05 0.74 -6.51
N PRO A 244 -19.71 -0.43 -6.35
CA PRO A 244 -19.18 -1.79 -6.49
C PRO A 244 -18.77 -2.17 -7.92
N ALA A 245 -17.80 -3.08 -8.03
CA ALA A 245 -17.34 -3.61 -9.32
C ALA A 245 -18.45 -4.33 -10.10
N ARG A 246 -18.41 -4.25 -11.42
CA ARG A 246 -19.38 -4.89 -12.34
C ARG A 246 -19.01 -6.36 -12.59
N ILE A 247 -19.01 -7.18 -11.56
CA ILE A 247 -18.68 -8.61 -11.60
C ILE A 247 -19.84 -9.43 -11.02
N PRO A 248 -19.99 -10.73 -11.39
CA PRO A 248 -20.99 -11.62 -10.81
C PRO A 248 -20.86 -11.76 -9.30
N ASP A 249 -21.96 -11.95 -8.59
CA ASP A 249 -21.99 -12.09 -7.12
C ASP A 249 -21.10 -13.24 -6.63
N GLU A 250 -21.12 -14.40 -7.31
CA GLU A 250 -20.26 -15.53 -6.94
C GLU A 250 -18.77 -15.20 -7.04
N LEU A 251 -18.38 -14.43 -8.05
CA LEU A 251 -17.00 -13.98 -8.22
C LEU A 251 -16.62 -12.96 -7.16
N ARG A 252 -17.52 -11.99 -6.86
CA ARG A 252 -17.36 -11.04 -5.76
C ARG A 252 -17.07 -11.76 -4.44
N ASP A 253 -17.90 -12.76 -4.10
CA ASP A 253 -17.77 -13.49 -2.85
C ASP A 253 -16.46 -14.29 -2.77
N ARG A 254 -16.00 -14.84 -3.90
CA ARG A 254 -14.70 -15.51 -4.00
C ARG A 254 -13.54 -14.54 -3.79
N VAL A 255 -13.58 -13.36 -4.40
CA VAL A 255 -12.56 -12.31 -4.23
C VAL A 255 -12.50 -11.84 -2.79
N GLN A 256 -13.64 -11.52 -2.18
CA GLN A 256 -13.69 -11.07 -0.79
C GLN A 256 -13.20 -12.15 0.19
N LYS A 257 -13.56 -13.40 -0.04
CA LYS A 257 -13.04 -14.54 0.75
C LYS A 257 -11.53 -14.69 0.61
N LEU A 258 -10.99 -14.55 -0.61
CA LEU A 258 -9.56 -14.60 -0.86
C LEU A 258 -8.83 -13.43 -0.19
N THR A 259 -9.37 -12.21 -0.27
CA THR A 259 -8.81 -11.02 0.39
C THR A 259 -8.73 -11.22 1.92
N SER A 260 -9.81 -11.76 2.52
CA SER A 260 -9.83 -12.10 3.95
C SER A 260 -8.80 -13.18 4.30
N ALA A 261 -8.60 -14.20 3.45
CA ALA A 261 -7.61 -15.23 3.66
C ALA A 261 -6.17 -14.69 3.54
N ILE A 262 -5.91 -13.82 2.55
CA ILE A 262 -4.60 -13.17 2.38
C ILE A 262 -4.27 -12.33 3.62
N TYR A 263 -5.26 -11.61 4.18
CA TYR A 263 -5.07 -10.87 5.44
C TYR A 263 -4.55 -11.77 6.55
N ASP A 264 -5.17 -12.94 6.75
CA ASP A 264 -4.78 -13.89 7.79
C ASP A 264 -3.42 -14.54 7.52
N ILE A 265 -3.15 -14.95 6.27
CA ILE A 265 -1.88 -15.57 5.85
C ILE A 265 -0.70 -14.63 6.11
N LEU A 266 -0.87 -13.35 5.84
CA LEU A 266 0.16 -12.32 6.06
C LEU A 266 0.31 -11.93 7.53
N GLY A 267 -0.63 -12.31 8.41
CA GLY A 267 -0.71 -11.75 9.76
C GLY A 267 -0.88 -10.24 9.71
N ALA A 268 -1.71 -9.77 8.78
CA ALA A 268 -1.90 -8.34 8.55
C ALA A 268 -2.57 -7.65 9.74
N ALA A 269 -2.34 -6.35 9.85
CA ALA A 269 -3.00 -5.46 10.80
C ALA A 269 -3.37 -4.13 10.13
N GLY A 270 -4.38 -3.45 10.68
CA GLY A 270 -4.90 -2.23 10.07
C GLY A 270 -5.64 -2.50 8.76
N ILE A 271 -5.69 -1.50 7.90
CA ILE A 271 -6.35 -1.60 6.59
C ILE A 271 -5.32 -2.03 5.55
N ILE A 272 -5.61 -3.12 4.83
CA ILE A 272 -4.87 -3.49 3.63
C ILE A 272 -5.75 -3.33 2.39
N ARG A 273 -5.13 -3.18 1.23
CA ARG A 273 -5.76 -3.22 -0.08
C ARG A 273 -5.06 -4.27 -0.92
N VAL A 274 -5.83 -5.17 -1.50
CA VAL A 274 -5.31 -6.23 -2.37
C VAL A 274 -5.80 -6.02 -3.78
N ASP A 275 -4.87 -5.95 -4.72
CA ASP A 275 -5.13 -5.70 -6.13
C ASP A 275 -5.01 -7.01 -6.91
N TYR A 276 -5.96 -7.24 -7.83
CA TYR A 276 -6.09 -8.48 -8.58
C TYR A 276 -6.35 -8.23 -10.06
N ILE A 277 -6.00 -9.22 -10.88
CA ILE A 277 -6.46 -9.32 -12.27
C ILE A 277 -7.35 -10.56 -12.40
N ILE A 278 -8.59 -10.37 -12.85
CA ILE A 278 -9.49 -11.46 -13.19
C ILE A 278 -9.30 -11.81 -14.66
N THR A 279 -8.73 -12.97 -14.92
CA THR A 279 -8.46 -13.47 -16.27
C THR A 279 -9.56 -14.42 -16.74
N GLU A 280 -9.47 -14.88 -18.00
CA GLU A 280 -10.44 -15.80 -18.61
C GLU A 280 -10.75 -17.01 -17.70
N GLY A 281 -12.02 -17.39 -17.64
CA GLY A 281 -12.55 -18.43 -16.76
C GLY A 281 -12.60 -18.01 -15.30
N GLU A 282 -12.78 -16.72 -15.04
CA GLU A 282 -12.92 -16.12 -13.70
C GLU A 282 -11.79 -16.50 -12.73
N LYS A 283 -10.56 -16.58 -13.25
CA LYS A 283 -9.38 -16.86 -12.44
C LYS A 283 -8.93 -15.58 -11.76
N ILE A 284 -8.92 -15.59 -10.44
CA ILE A 284 -8.48 -14.47 -9.60
C ILE A 284 -6.96 -14.60 -9.43
N ASN A 285 -6.20 -13.65 -9.96
CA ASN A 285 -4.75 -13.62 -9.84
C ASN A 285 -4.34 -12.42 -9.04
N LEU A 286 -3.50 -12.61 -8.03
CA LEU A 286 -2.95 -11.55 -7.21
C LEU A 286 -2.00 -10.68 -8.05
N LEU A 287 -2.14 -9.38 -7.92
CA LEU A 287 -1.20 -8.40 -8.47
C LEU A 287 -0.26 -7.87 -7.39
N GLU A 288 -0.80 -7.26 -6.34
CA GLU A 288 -0.03 -6.76 -5.20
C GLU A 288 -0.89 -6.61 -3.94
N VAL A 289 -0.22 -6.46 -2.78
CA VAL A 289 -0.84 -6.13 -1.50
C VAL A 289 -0.27 -4.82 -0.99
N ASN A 290 -1.15 -3.87 -0.65
CA ASN A 290 -0.79 -2.56 -0.11
C ASN A 290 -1.18 -2.48 1.37
N THR A 291 -0.24 -2.24 2.26
CA THR A 291 -0.44 -2.22 3.72
C THR A 291 -0.58 -0.83 4.30
N THR A 292 -0.30 0.21 3.54
CA THR A 292 -0.62 1.61 3.85
C THR A 292 -1.32 2.26 2.66
N PRO A 293 -2.57 1.81 2.33
CA PRO A 293 -3.27 2.30 1.16
C PRO A 293 -3.57 3.80 1.26
N GLY A 294 -3.66 4.47 0.09
CA GLY A 294 -3.99 5.89 0.02
C GLY A 294 -5.31 6.22 0.72
N MET A 295 -5.34 7.33 1.44
CA MET A 295 -6.44 7.75 2.31
C MET A 295 -6.92 9.19 1.99
N THR A 296 -6.76 9.65 0.76
CA THR A 296 -7.44 10.87 0.30
C THR A 296 -8.95 10.59 0.10
N ALA A 297 -9.78 11.62 0.08
CA ALA A 297 -11.23 11.44 -0.08
C ALA A 297 -11.63 10.68 -1.37
N THR A 298 -10.78 10.71 -2.39
CA THR A 298 -10.96 10.04 -3.68
C THR A 298 -10.20 8.72 -3.80
N SER A 299 -9.43 8.30 -2.78
CA SER A 299 -8.74 7.02 -2.78
C SER A 299 -9.71 5.84 -2.67
N PHE A 300 -9.28 4.65 -3.10
CA PHE A 300 -10.11 3.43 -3.13
C PHE A 300 -10.72 3.09 -1.77
N ILE A 301 -9.95 3.12 -0.68
CA ILE A 301 -10.47 2.74 0.65
C ILE A 301 -11.61 3.64 1.10
N PRO A 302 -11.52 4.98 1.11
CA PRO A 302 -12.66 5.85 1.41
C PRO A 302 -13.86 5.66 0.48
N GLN A 303 -13.64 5.35 -0.81
CA GLN A 303 -14.73 5.03 -1.73
C GLN A 303 -15.44 3.72 -1.34
N GLN A 304 -14.68 2.68 -1.03
CA GLN A 304 -15.18 1.37 -0.62
C GLN A 304 -15.91 1.43 0.72
N VAL A 305 -15.41 2.22 1.69
CA VAL A 305 -16.09 2.47 2.97
C VAL A 305 -17.46 3.12 2.75
N ARG A 306 -17.53 4.14 1.89
CA ARG A 306 -18.82 4.78 1.53
C ARG A 306 -19.78 3.78 0.86
N ALA A 307 -19.26 2.98 -0.08
CA ALA A 307 -20.07 1.97 -0.78
C ALA A 307 -20.56 0.84 0.15
N ALA A 308 -19.83 0.59 1.25
CA ALA A 308 -20.25 -0.33 2.32
C ALA A 308 -21.31 0.29 3.27
N ASN A 309 -21.69 1.56 3.09
CA ASN A 309 -22.51 2.34 4.04
C ASN A 309 -21.91 2.40 5.45
N LEU A 310 -20.58 2.42 5.56
CA LEU A 310 -19.85 2.59 6.81
C LEU A 310 -19.41 4.05 6.99
N ASP A 311 -19.33 4.49 8.25
CA ASP A 311 -18.71 5.76 8.59
C ASP A 311 -17.17 5.58 8.66
N ILE A 312 -16.44 6.35 7.88
CA ILE A 312 -14.97 6.33 7.88
C ILE A 312 -14.40 6.67 9.27
N LYS A 313 -15.08 7.50 10.04
CA LYS A 313 -14.71 7.84 11.43
C LYS A 313 -14.75 6.60 12.33
N ASP A 314 -15.76 5.75 12.18
CA ASP A 314 -15.89 4.51 12.94
C ASP A 314 -14.80 3.51 12.52
N VAL A 315 -14.50 3.41 11.22
CA VAL A 315 -13.40 2.58 10.71
C VAL A 315 -12.06 3.02 11.30
N MET A 316 -11.77 4.33 11.33
CA MET A 316 -10.55 4.85 11.96
C MET A 316 -10.50 4.53 13.45
N THR A 317 -11.63 4.67 14.15
CA THR A 317 -11.75 4.34 15.57
C THR A 317 -11.49 2.84 15.80
N ASP A 318 -12.06 1.96 14.99
CA ASP A 318 -11.82 0.51 15.07
C ASP A 318 -10.32 0.17 14.95
N ILE A 319 -9.60 0.81 14.01
CA ILE A 319 -8.17 0.59 13.82
C ILE A 319 -7.36 1.05 15.03
N ILE A 320 -7.67 2.22 15.58
CA ILE A 320 -6.96 2.79 16.72
C ILE A 320 -7.22 1.97 17.98
N GLU A 321 -8.49 1.76 18.33
CA GLU A 321 -8.86 1.09 19.58
C GLU A 321 -8.48 -0.41 19.59
N ASN A 322 -8.35 -1.04 18.42
CA ASN A 322 -7.91 -2.45 18.34
C ASN A 322 -6.48 -2.67 18.90
N GLN A 323 -5.70 -1.61 19.06
CA GLN A 323 -4.32 -1.68 19.56
C GLN A 323 -4.23 -1.60 21.10
N PHE A 324 -5.35 -1.33 21.75
CA PHE A 324 -5.47 -1.22 23.22
C PHE A 324 -6.48 -2.24 23.76
#